data_16ce69a77df618c0fec7182885489f6d
#
_entry.id   16ce69a77df618c0fec7182885489f6d
#
_cell.length_a   1.000
_cell.length_b   1.000
_cell.length_c   1.000
_cell.angle_alpha   90.00
_cell.angle_beta   90.00
_cell.angle_gamma   90.00
#
_symmetry.space_group_name_H-M   'P 1'
#
loop_
_entity.id
_entity.type
_entity.pdbx_description
1 polymer ?
#
loop_
_entity_poly.entity_id
_entity_poly.type
_entity_poly.pdbx_seq_one_letter_code
_entity_poly.pdbx_strand_id
1 'polypeptide(L)'
;VTSGAANETIGRRLRRLRKERGLAQRELTGPGVSHAYVSRIEADLRTPSVKAIRKLAAKLGVSPDYLERGLDVDVADERELRVLNSELTLSFGGDATEAERTLSEAAEEASRDGDTPGLTRAMIGLGNLALARGDHEQALRCFEPALVADEVSPASHLRLYTDTAACYGELGLSDRAESFLRNAIERLEEEAPGSAFVRARLELSLGLALIDLGRGVEAESLLVGAAQELRAESDSEQTIRSLWAQARSDSEAGRHRAALNKMRKATALREAMDERKMLTESREFLAKR
;
A
#
# COMPACT_ATOMS: atom_id res chain seq x y z
N VAL A 1 -10.91 -23.42 1.65
CA VAL A 1 -10.81 -24.73 2.25
C VAL A 1 -9.93 -24.68 3.49
N THR A 2 -10.46 -25.03 4.58
CA THR A 2 -10.17 -25.62 5.88
C THR A 2 -10.29 -24.67 7.07
N SER A 3 -11.47 -24.69 7.64
CA SER A 3 -11.86 -24.12 8.95
C SER A 3 -11.24 -24.86 10.16
N GLY A 4 -10.10 -25.52 10.03
CA GLY A 4 -9.47 -26.34 11.09
C GLY A 4 -8.20 -25.79 11.72
N ALA A 5 -7.65 -24.69 11.20
CA ALA A 5 -6.30 -24.25 11.60
C ALA A 5 -6.25 -23.33 12.83
N ALA A 6 -7.36 -22.70 13.22
CA ALA A 6 -7.37 -21.69 14.28
C ALA A 6 -7.22 -22.22 15.71
N ASN A 7 -7.29 -23.56 15.93
CA ASN A 7 -7.19 -24.19 17.26
C ASN A 7 -6.07 -25.23 17.36
N GLU A 8 -5.18 -25.30 16.36
CA GLU A 8 -4.08 -26.28 16.36
C GLU A 8 -2.88 -25.74 17.15
N THR A 9 -2.40 -26.51 18.14
CA THR A 9 -1.19 -26.12 18.90
C THR A 9 0.05 -26.13 18.00
N ILE A 10 1.07 -25.37 18.39
CA ILE A 10 2.36 -25.33 17.68
C ILE A 10 2.99 -26.73 17.54
N GLY A 11 2.85 -27.60 18.55
CA GLY A 11 3.38 -28.96 18.51
C GLY A 11 2.64 -29.84 17.52
N ARG A 12 1.31 -29.78 17.49
CA ARG A 12 0.51 -30.52 16.50
C ARG A 12 0.80 -30.04 15.08
N ARG A 13 0.93 -28.74 14.87
CA ARG A 13 1.27 -28.14 13.58
C ARG A 13 2.66 -28.56 13.12
N LEU A 14 3.65 -28.51 14.00
CA LEU A 14 5.00 -28.99 13.72
C LEU A 14 4.97 -30.45 13.26
N ARG A 15 4.24 -31.31 13.98
CA ARG A 15 4.12 -32.73 13.66
C ARG A 15 3.40 -32.96 12.33
N ARG A 16 2.32 -32.23 12.05
CA ARG A 16 1.59 -32.32 10.79
C ARG A 16 2.47 -31.93 9.61
N LEU A 17 3.08 -30.74 9.65
CA LEU A 17 3.97 -30.23 8.61
C LEU A 17 5.15 -31.16 8.33
N ARG A 18 5.75 -31.71 9.38
CA ARG A 18 6.82 -32.69 9.23
C ARG A 18 6.35 -33.93 8.49
N LYS A 19 5.19 -34.48 8.87
CA LYS A 19 4.62 -35.66 8.23
C LYS A 19 4.23 -35.43 6.78
N GLU A 20 3.63 -34.29 6.46
CA GLU A 20 3.26 -33.90 5.10
C GLU A 20 4.50 -33.85 4.18
N ARG A 21 5.67 -33.51 4.74
CA ARG A 21 6.96 -33.50 4.02
C ARG A 21 7.73 -34.80 4.07
N GLY A 22 7.18 -35.84 4.68
CA GLY A 22 7.83 -37.15 4.81
C GLY A 22 9.05 -37.16 5.72
N LEU A 23 9.26 -36.13 6.56
CA LEU A 23 10.45 -35.99 7.38
C LEU A 23 10.34 -36.77 8.69
N ALA A 24 11.46 -37.38 9.12
CA ALA A 24 11.60 -37.94 10.48
C ALA A 24 11.95 -36.82 11.48
N GLN A 25 11.63 -37.01 12.78
CA GLN A 25 11.97 -35.99 13.82
C GLN A 25 13.46 -35.64 13.86
N ARG A 26 14.35 -36.60 13.55
CA ARG A 26 15.83 -36.41 13.50
C ARG A 26 16.24 -35.39 12.42
N GLU A 27 15.46 -35.25 11.34
CA GLU A 27 15.78 -34.34 10.24
C GLU A 27 15.49 -32.89 10.61
N LEU A 28 14.65 -32.67 11.61
CA LEU A 28 14.41 -31.35 12.19
C LEU A 28 15.47 -30.91 13.20
N THR A 29 16.41 -31.80 13.58
CA THR A 29 17.44 -31.48 14.57
C THR A 29 18.56 -30.63 14.00
N GLY A 30 19.26 -29.89 14.86
CA GLY A 30 20.39 -29.04 14.48
C GLY A 30 20.98 -28.31 15.69
N PRO A 31 21.92 -27.39 15.51
CA PRO A 31 22.51 -26.65 16.63
C PRO A 31 21.48 -25.98 17.50
N GLY A 32 21.33 -26.41 18.76
CA GLY A 32 20.35 -25.91 19.72
C GLY A 32 18.94 -26.50 19.58
N VAL A 33 18.72 -27.48 18.69
CA VAL A 33 17.44 -28.21 18.54
C VAL A 33 17.72 -29.68 18.51
N SER A 34 17.67 -30.36 19.68
CA SER A 34 17.90 -31.79 19.82
C SER A 34 16.65 -32.60 19.44
N HIS A 35 16.84 -33.91 19.17
CA HIS A 35 15.73 -34.83 18.90
C HIS A 35 14.72 -34.87 20.06
N ALA A 36 15.19 -34.94 21.30
CA ALA A 36 14.33 -34.92 22.49
C ALA A 36 13.54 -33.59 22.61
N TYR A 37 14.12 -32.49 22.16
CA TYR A 37 13.47 -31.19 22.14
C TYR A 37 12.33 -31.16 21.12
N VAL A 38 12.56 -31.62 19.88
CA VAL A 38 11.53 -31.75 18.83
C VAL A 38 10.38 -32.65 19.31
N SER A 39 10.71 -33.82 19.87
CA SER A 39 9.71 -34.76 20.38
C SER A 39 8.80 -34.13 21.47
N ARG A 40 9.39 -33.37 22.39
CA ARG A 40 8.63 -32.69 23.46
C ARG A 40 7.74 -31.55 22.91
N ILE A 41 8.19 -30.85 21.88
CA ILE A 41 7.37 -29.84 21.22
C ILE A 41 6.17 -30.49 20.54
N GLU A 42 6.41 -31.58 19.75
CA GLU A 42 5.34 -32.30 19.05
C GLU A 42 4.30 -32.95 19.98
N ALA A 43 4.71 -33.22 21.22
CA ALA A 43 3.82 -33.72 22.27
C ALA A 43 3.16 -32.65 23.12
N ASP A 44 3.32 -31.38 22.78
CA ASP A 44 2.86 -30.18 23.53
C ASP A 44 3.40 -30.12 24.98
N LEU A 45 4.50 -30.81 25.25
CA LEU A 45 5.15 -30.81 26.57
C LEU A 45 6.16 -29.68 26.73
N ARG A 46 6.45 -28.93 25.66
CA ARG A 46 7.37 -27.80 25.69
C ARG A 46 7.05 -26.77 24.62
N THR A 47 6.97 -25.52 25.00
CA THR A 47 6.89 -24.39 24.07
C THR A 47 8.29 -24.10 23.51
N PRO A 48 8.46 -24.03 22.17
CA PRO A 48 9.73 -23.69 21.55
C PRO A 48 10.09 -22.22 21.77
N SER A 49 11.40 -21.94 21.87
CA SER A 49 11.88 -20.56 21.84
C SER A 49 11.79 -19.95 20.45
N VAL A 50 11.75 -18.62 20.34
CA VAL A 50 11.73 -17.89 19.06
C VAL A 50 12.86 -18.35 18.12
N LYS A 51 14.07 -18.59 18.66
CA LYS A 51 15.21 -19.08 17.91
C LYS A 51 14.99 -20.53 17.39
N ALA A 52 14.29 -21.36 18.16
CA ALA A 52 13.94 -22.72 17.73
C ALA A 52 12.83 -22.69 16.68
N ILE A 53 11.82 -21.84 16.82
CA ILE A 53 10.74 -21.65 15.84
C ILE A 53 11.34 -21.28 14.49
N ARG A 54 12.20 -20.27 14.41
CA ARG A 54 12.87 -19.87 13.15
C ARG A 54 13.63 -21.01 12.48
N LYS A 55 14.38 -21.83 13.26
CA LYS A 55 15.11 -22.97 12.73
C LYS A 55 14.22 -24.09 12.23
N LEU A 56 13.15 -24.40 12.97
CA LEU A 56 12.19 -25.43 12.59
C LEU A 56 11.38 -25.01 11.36
N ALA A 57 10.93 -23.75 11.32
CA ALA A 57 10.23 -23.18 10.19
C ALA A 57 11.07 -23.20 8.90
N ALA A 58 12.34 -22.78 8.98
CA ALA A 58 13.27 -22.86 7.84
C ALA A 58 13.45 -24.29 7.31
N LYS A 59 13.54 -25.29 8.19
CA LYS A 59 13.64 -26.71 7.78
C LYS A 59 12.35 -27.25 7.18
N LEU A 60 11.23 -26.72 7.59
CA LEU A 60 9.92 -27.08 7.06
C LEU A 60 9.53 -26.25 5.82
N GLY A 61 10.30 -25.23 5.43
CA GLY A 61 9.95 -24.35 4.33
C GLY A 61 8.64 -23.60 4.57
N VAL A 62 8.42 -23.10 5.80
CA VAL A 62 7.26 -22.28 6.19
C VAL A 62 7.72 -21.04 6.93
N SER A 63 6.87 -20.01 7.02
CA SER A 63 7.18 -18.85 7.84
C SER A 63 7.20 -19.21 9.35
N PRO A 64 8.01 -18.54 10.17
CA PRO A 64 7.99 -18.69 11.63
C PRO A 64 6.60 -18.46 12.23
N ASP A 65 5.87 -17.48 11.71
CA ASP A 65 4.51 -17.12 12.15
C ASP A 65 3.49 -18.22 11.80
N TYR A 66 3.63 -18.85 10.63
CA TYR A 66 2.80 -20.01 10.31
C TYR A 66 3.04 -21.16 11.27
N LEU A 67 4.31 -21.46 11.60
CA LEU A 67 4.61 -22.50 12.55
C LEU A 67 4.10 -22.17 13.96
N GLU A 68 4.22 -20.90 14.39
CA GLU A 68 3.85 -20.46 15.73
C GLU A 68 2.33 -20.31 15.89
N ARG A 69 1.69 -19.63 14.95
CA ARG A 69 0.30 -19.16 15.08
C ARG A 69 -0.68 -19.84 14.13
N GLY A 70 -0.20 -20.56 13.14
CA GLY A 70 -1.02 -21.17 12.09
C GLY A 70 -1.56 -20.16 11.08
N LEU A 71 -1.00 -18.97 11.10
CA LEU A 71 -1.32 -17.92 10.16
C LEU A 71 -0.30 -18.00 9.03
N ASP A 72 -0.76 -18.29 7.84
CA ASP A 72 0.04 -18.14 6.63
C ASP A 72 0.09 -16.63 6.34
N VAL A 73 1.05 -15.97 6.99
CA VAL A 73 1.36 -14.59 6.68
C VAL A 73 2.18 -14.66 5.42
N ASP A 74 1.59 -14.32 4.32
CA ASP A 74 2.32 -14.07 3.11
C ASP A 74 3.33 -12.94 3.41
N VAL A 75 4.60 -13.15 3.11
CA VAL A 75 5.65 -12.15 3.31
C VAL A 75 5.28 -10.85 2.57
N ALA A 76 4.61 -10.97 1.44
CA ALA A 76 4.09 -9.84 0.69
C ALA A 76 2.98 -9.09 1.46
N ASP A 77 2.03 -9.81 2.08
CA ASP A 77 0.97 -9.19 2.91
C ASP A 77 1.57 -8.44 4.13
N GLU A 78 2.60 -9.01 4.77
CA GLU A 78 3.28 -8.36 5.90
C GLU A 78 4.03 -7.09 5.46
N ARG A 79 4.69 -7.15 4.30
CA ARG A 79 5.36 -6.00 3.67
C ARG A 79 4.34 -4.90 3.36
N GLU A 80 3.23 -5.25 2.70
CA GLU A 80 2.15 -4.31 2.39
C GLU A 80 1.58 -3.65 3.67
N LEU A 81 1.38 -4.43 4.72
CA LEU A 81 0.91 -3.90 6.00
C LEU A 81 1.89 -2.85 6.59
N ARG A 82 3.20 -3.09 6.50
CA ARG A 82 4.23 -2.12 6.94
C ARG A 82 4.18 -0.84 6.10
N VAL A 83 4.06 -0.97 4.78
CA VAL A 83 3.96 0.18 3.86
C VAL A 83 2.71 1.01 4.18
N LEU A 84 1.54 0.40 4.23
CA LEU A 84 0.28 1.08 4.53
C LEU A 84 0.28 1.75 5.92
N ASN A 85 0.86 1.08 6.93
CA ASN A 85 1.00 1.68 8.25
C ASN A 85 1.90 2.92 8.22
N SER A 86 3.00 2.89 7.45
CA SER A 86 3.89 4.04 7.30
C SER A 86 3.19 5.21 6.61
N GLU A 87 2.44 4.97 5.54
CA GLU A 87 1.65 5.98 4.84
C GLU A 87 0.62 6.65 5.75
N LEU A 88 -0.14 5.87 6.49
CA LEU A 88 -1.14 6.41 7.42
C LEU A 88 -0.49 7.14 8.62
N THR A 89 0.63 6.63 9.13
CA THR A 89 1.39 7.30 10.20
C THR A 89 1.84 8.69 9.75
N LEU A 90 2.39 8.80 8.54
CA LEU A 90 2.77 10.08 7.94
C LEU A 90 1.58 11.03 7.78
N SER A 91 0.44 10.52 7.33
CA SER A 91 -0.78 11.31 7.16
C SER A 91 -1.29 11.93 8.48
N PHE A 92 -0.92 11.35 9.61
CA PHE A 92 -1.24 11.87 10.94
C PHE A 92 -0.06 12.57 11.65
N GLY A 93 0.96 12.97 10.90
CA GLY A 93 2.10 13.73 11.43
C GLY A 93 3.14 12.89 12.16
N GLY A 94 3.25 11.60 11.83
CA GLY A 94 4.26 10.70 12.39
C GLY A 94 5.67 10.95 11.87
N ASP A 95 6.62 10.14 12.34
CA ASP A 95 8.05 10.28 12.01
C ASP A 95 8.34 9.94 10.54
N ALA A 96 8.69 10.99 9.78
CA ALA A 96 9.01 10.88 8.37
C ALA A 96 10.31 10.09 8.11
N THR A 97 11.27 10.10 9.03
CA THR A 97 12.55 9.38 8.90
C THR A 97 12.33 7.88 9.06
N GLU A 98 11.54 7.49 10.05
CA GLU A 98 11.19 6.08 10.28
C GLU A 98 10.34 5.53 9.14
N ALA A 99 9.40 6.34 8.62
CA ALA A 99 8.59 5.95 7.47
C ALA A 99 9.45 5.75 6.21
N GLU A 100 10.38 6.65 5.93
CA GLU A 100 11.31 6.54 4.80
C GLU A 100 12.15 5.27 4.89
N ARG A 101 12.69 4.98 6.08
CA ARG A 101 13.46 3.77 6.32
C ARG A 101 12.61 2.52 6.03
N THR A 102 11.40 2.46 6.58
CA THR A 102 10.49 1.32 6.40
C THR A 102 10.09 1.12 4.94
N LEU A 103 9.78 2.20 4.23
CA LEU A 103 9.42 2.15 2.81
C LEU A 103 10.61 1.74 1.93
N SER A 104 11.83 2.21 2.24
CA SER A 104 13.04 1.84 1.52
C SER A 104 13.37 0.36 1.71
N GLU A 105 13.32 -0.13 2.95
CA GLU A 105 13.50 -1.55 3.26
C GLU A 105 12.47 -2.43 2.54
N ALA A 106 11.20 -2.00 2.52
CA ALA A 106 10.14 -2.70 1.82
C ALA A 106 10.37 -2.74 0.30
N ALA A 107 10.84 -1.65 -0.31
CA ALA A 107 11.18 -1.60 -1.73
C ALA A 107 12.34 -2.54 -2.09
N GLU A 108 13.40 -2.57 -1.26
CA GLU A 108 14.55 -3.46 -1.45
C GLU A 108 14.15 -4.94 -1.31
N GLU A 109 13.32 -5.28 -0.31
CA GLU A 109 12.81 -6.63 -0.10
C GLU A 109 11.94 -7.06 -1.29
N ALA A 110 11.00 -6.23 -1.71
CA ALA A 110 10.11 -6.49 -2.84
C ALA A 110 10.89 -6.70 -4.14
N SER A 111 11.87 -5.84 -4.41
CA SER A 111 12.75 -5.96 -5.58
C SER A 111 13.54 -7.28 -5.59
N ARG A 112 14.05 -7.68 -4.42
CA ARG A 112 14.84 -8.93 -4.26
C ARG A 112 13.97 -10.17 -4.43
N ASP A 113 12.72 -10.11 -3.97
CA ASP A 113 11.77 -11.22 -4.02
C ASP A 113 11.02 -11.31 -5.37
N GLY A 114 11.17 -10.31 -6.25
CA GLY A 114 10.42 -10.20 -7.50
C GLY A 114 8.94 -9.84 -7.29
N ASP A 115 8.61 -9.25 -6.14
CA ASP A 115 7.26 -8.80 -5.79
C ASP A 115 7.00 -7.42 -6.43
N THR A 116 6.57 -7.42 -7.70
CA THR A 116 6.29 -6.18 -8.44
C THR A 116 5.22 -5.32 -7.76
N PRO A 117 4.07 -5.85 -7.30
CA PRO A 117 3.08 -5.06 -6.59
C PRO A 117 3.61 -4.42 -5.30
N GLY A 118 4.37 -5.16 -4.50
CA GLY A 118 5.00 -4.64 -3.29
C GLY A 118 6.01 -3.54 -3.56
N LEU A 119 6.82 -3.70 -4.61
CA LEU A 119 7.76 -2.67 -5.05
C LEU A 119 7.05 -1.40 -5.51
N THR A 120 6.03 -1.55 -6.36
CA THR A 120 5.20 -0.44 -6.85
C THR A 120 4.60 0.33 -5.68
N ARG A 121 4.03 -0.36 -4.70
CA ARG A 121 3.43 0.28 -3.53
C ARG A 121 4.46 1.03 -2.69
N ALA A 122 5.61 0.42 -2.42
CA ALA A 122 6.68 1.07 -1.67
C ALA A 122 7.23 2.31 -2.39
N MET A 123 7.38 2.25 -3.73
CA MET A 123 7.80 3.39 -4.56
C MET A 123 6.78 4.54 -4.50
N ILE A 124 5.48 4.25 -4.57
CA ILE A 124 4.43 5.26 -4.40
C ILE A 124 4.55 5.92 -3.01
N GLY A 125 4.75 5.14 -1.95
CA GLY A 125 4.94 5.65 -0.60
C GLY A 125 6.15 6.58 -0.46
N LEU A 126 7.29 6.21 -1.05
CA LEU A 126 8.51 7.03 -1.09
C LEU A 126 8.30 8.32 -1.89
N GLY A 127 7.60 8.23 -3.03
CA GLY A 127 7.23 9.39 -3.82
C GLY A 127 6.33 10.37 -3.06
N ASN A 128 5.33 9.85 -2.34
CA ASN A 128 4.46 10.67 -1.49
C ASN A 128 5.24 11.37 -0.37
N LEU A 129 6.23 10.70 0.20
CA LEU A 129 7.11 11.29 1.21
C LEU A 129 7.97 12.42 0.63
N ALA A 130 8.55 12.20 -0.54
CA ALA A 130 9.32 13.23 -1.27
C ALA A 130 8.44 14.44 -1.61
N LEU A 131 7.20 14.18 -2.09
CA LEU A 131 6.22 15.22 -2.38
C LEU A 131 5.87 16.05 -1.14
N ALA A 132 5.67 15.40 0.01
CA ALA A 132 5.41 16.09 1.28
C ALA A 132 6.56 17.00 1.75
N ARG A 133 7.78 16.73 1.28
CA ARG A 133 8.98 17.56 1.52
C ARG A 133 9.18 18.63 0.45
N GLY A 134 8.34 18.67 -0.59
CA GLY A 134 8.50 19.57 -1.74
C GLY A 134 9.61 19.13 -2.71
N ASP A 135 10.13 17.92 -2.59
CA ASP A 135 11.12 17.35 -3.52
C ASP A 135 10.43 16.68 -4.71
N HIS A 136 9.95 17.52 -5.65
CA HIS A 136 9.21 17.08 -6.83
C HIS A 136 10.04 16.22 -7.78
N GLU A 137 11.36 16.47 -7.86
CA GLU A 137 12.23 15.62 -8.67
C GLU A 137 12.37 14.22 -8.09
N GLN A 138 12.55 14.09 -6.78
CA GLN A 138 12.62 12.79 -6.12
C GLN A 138 11.28 12.08 -6.19
N ALA A 139 10.15 12.80 -6.04
CA ALA A 139 8.82 12.24 -6.21
C ALA A 139 8.65 11.61 -7.59
N LEU A 140 9.02 12.31 -8.67
CA LEU A 140 8.95 11.76 -10.04
C LEU A 140 9.84 10.53 -10.23
N ARG A 141 11.06 10.52 -9.67
CA ARG A 141 11.94 9.33 -9.71
C ARG A 141 11.29 8.08 -9.11
N CYS A 142 10.37 8.26 -8.18
CA CYS A 142 9.60 7.18 -7.57
C CYS A 142 8.31 6.88 -8.35
N PHE A 143 7.58 7.90 -8.80
CA PHE A 143 6.28 7.74 -9.43
C PHE A 143 6.37 7.20 -10.86
N GLU A 144 7.32 7.70 -11.69
CA GLU A 144 7.42 7.27 -13.09
C GLU A 144 7.64 5.75 -13.22
N PRO A 145 8.54 5.09 -12.46
CA PRO A 145 8.65 3.63 -12.49
C PRO A 145 7.39 2.91 -11.99
N ALA A 146 6.70 3.45 -10.98
CA ALA A 146 5.46 2.86 -10.47
C ALA A 146 4.32 2.90 -11.50
N LEU A 147 4.23 3.96 -12.31
CA LEU A 147 3.22 4.11 -13.36
C LEU A 147 3.34 3.12 -14.52
N VAL A 148 4.49 2.45 -14.66
CA VAL A 148 4.73 1.45 -15.73
C VAL A 148 4.21 0.06 -15.34
N ALA A 149 3.89 -0.18 -14.07
CA ALA A 149 3.39 -1.46 -13.59
C ALA A 149 1.97 -1.75 -14.14
N ASP A 150 1.73 -2.99 -14.58
CA ASP A 150 0.48 -3.39 -15.23
C ASP A 150 -0.77 -3.20 -14.34
N GLU A 151 -0.60 -3.35 -13.02
CA GLU A 151 -1.67 -3.16 -12.04
C GLU A 151 -2.03 -1.70 -11.78
N VAL A 152 -1.21 -0.75 -12.25
CA VAL A 152 -1.42 0.68 -12.04
C VAL A 152 -2.25 1.27 -13.16
N SER A 153 -3.46 1.69 -12.83
CA SER A 153 -4.37 2.35 -13.76
C SER A 153 -4.90 3.68 -13.20
N PRO A 154 -5.38 4.59 -14.06
CA PRO A 154 -5.99 5.83 -13.58
C PRO A 154 -7.17 5.60 -12.64
N ALA A 155 -7.96 4.54 -12.86
CA ALA A 155 -9.11 4.20 -12.05
C ALA A 155 -8.74 3.71 -10.65
N SER A 156 -7.63 2.96 -10.51
CA SER A 156 -7.19 2.38 -9.25
C SER A 156 -6.18 3.22 -8.48
N HIS A 157 -5.43 4.10 -9.17
CA HIS A 157 -4.34 4.90 -8.59
C HIS A 157 -4.45 6.39 -8.96
N LEU A 158 -5.67 6.93 -8.93
CA LEU A 158 -5.95 8.31 -9.33
C LEU A 158 -4.97 9.31 -8.73
N ARG A 159 -4.70 9.22 -7.43
CA ARG A 159 -3.80 10.13 -6.73
C ARG A 159 -2.38 10.11 -7.31
N LEU A 160 -1.84 8.94 -7.64
CA LEU A 160 -0.53 8.83 -8.27
C LEU A 160 -0.47 9.62 -9.58
N TYR A 161 -1.54 9.56 -10.39
CA TYR A 161 -1.62 10.33 -11.64
C TYR A 161 -1.71 11.83 -11.40
N THR A 162 -2.54 12.27 -10.45
CA THR A 162 -2.68 13.71 -10.15
C THR A 162 -1.42 14.29 -9.51
N ASP A 163 -0.78 13.55 -8.60
CA ASP A 163 0.44 13.99 -7.93
C ASP A 163 1.62 14.02 -8.90
N THR A 164 1.72 13.06 -9.83
CA THR A 164 2.73 13.09 -10.91
C THR A 164 2.57 14.32 -11.79
N ALA A 165 1.34 14.62 -12.19
CA ALA A 165 1.05 15.81 -13.00
C ALA A 165 1.38 17.11 -12.25
N ALA A 166 1.07 17.17 -10.95
CA ALA A 166 1.43 18.30 -10.11
C ALA A 166 2.95 18.50 -10.02
N CYS A 167 3.72 17.39 -9.85
CA CYS A 167 5.18 17.45 -9.86
C CYS A 167 5.73 18.01 -11.18
N TYR A 168 5.16 17.60 -12.32
CA TYR A 168 5.54 18.20 -13.61
C TYR A 168 5.27 19.71 -13.64
N GLY A 169 4.09 20.16 -13.15
CA GLY A 169 3.75 21.57 -13.08
C GLY A 169 4.73 22.37 -12.22
N GLU A 170 5.03 21.91 -11.00
CA GLU A 170 5.95 22.57 -10.08
C GLU A 170 7.40 22.66 -10.63
N LEU A 171 7.78 21.73 -11.50
CA LEU A 171 9.06 21.76 -12.19
C LEU A 171 9.05 22.55 -13.50
N GLY A 172 7.93 23.22 -13.83
CA GLY A 172 7.78 23.99 -15.07
C GLY A 172 7.66 23.12 -16.33
N LEU A 173 7.32 21.86 -16.19
CA LEU A 173 7.14 20.89 -17.27
C LEU A 173 5.67 20.70 -17.67
N SER A 174 4.93 21.82 -17.76
CA SER A 174 3.47 21.82 -17.95
C SER A 174 3.03 21.14 -19.26
N ASP A 175 3.84 21.17 -20.33
CA ASP A 175 3.61 20.39 -21.55
C ASP A 175 3.62 18.86 -21.30
N ARG A 176 4.51 18.40 -20.41
CA ARG A 176 4.56 16.99 -19.99
C ARG A 176 3.34 16.63 -19.17
N ALA A 177 2.94 17.51 -18.23
CA ALA A 177 1.72 17.32 -17.44
C ALA A 177 0.48 17.20 -18.33
N GLU A 178 0.33 18.09 -19.33
CA GLU A 178 -0.78 18.04 -20.28
C GLU A 178 -0.82 16.70 -21.03
N SER A 179 0.30 16.32 -21.66
CA SER A 179 0.38 15.09 -22.44
C SER A 179 0.11 13.85 -21.58
N PHE A 180 0.67 13.81 -20.37
CA PHE A 180 0.48 12.72 -19.43
C PHE A 180 -0.98 12.58 -19.01
N LEU A 181 -1.65 13.68 -18.65
CA LEU A 181 -3.05 13.68 -18.22
C LEU A 181 -4.02 13.34 -19.36
N ARG A 182 -3.77 13.80 -20.60
CA ARG A 182 -4.58 13.41 -21.76
C ARG A 182 -4.51 11.90 -22.01
N ASN A 183 -3.31 11.33 -21.96
CA ASN A 183 -3.13 9.88 -22.09
C ASN A 183 -3.82 9.12 -20.92
N ALA A 184 -3.77 9.66 -19.70
CA ALA A 184 -4.46 9.05 -18.56
C ALA A 184 -5.98 9.07 -18.73
N ILE A 185 -6.56 10.14 -19.26
CA ILE A 185 -8.00 10.24 -19.54
C ILE A 185 -8.40 9.27 -20.65
N GLU A 186 -7.64 9.19 -21.75
CA GLU A 186 -7.88 8.24 -22.83
C GLU A 186 -7.84 6.79 -22.34
N ARG A 187 -6.82 6.44 -21.57
CA ARG A 187 -6.69 5.12 -20.95
C ARG A 187 -7.84 4.81 -19.99
N LEU A 188 -8.31 5.81 -19.21
CA LEU A 188 -9.46 5.63 -18.31
C LEU A 188 -10.74 5.32 -19.11
N GLU A 189 -10.95 5.95 -20.25
CA GLU A 189 -12.11 5.69 -21.09
C GLU A 189 -12.13 4.29 -21.67
N GLU A 190 -10.96 3.74 -21.97
CA GLU A 190 -10.80 2.36 -22.46
C GLU A 190 -10.97 1.31 -21.35
N GLU A 191 -10.34 1.51 -20.19
CA GLU A 191 -10.27 0.52 -19.11
C GLU A 191 -11.50 0.54 -18.19
N ALA A 192 -12.04 1.74 -17.91
CA ALA A 192 -13.12 1.94 -16.94
C ALA A 192 -14.13 2.99 -17.42
N PRO A 193 -14.84 2.75 -18.53
CA PRO A 193 -15.84 3.68 -19.05
C PRO A 193 -16.93 3.93 -17.99
N GLY A 194 -17.26 5.19 -17.76
CA GLY A 194 -18.25 5.60 -16.76
C GLY A 194 -17.69 5.98 -15.40
N SER A 195 -16.39 5.99 -15.22
CA SER A 195 -15.73 6.50 -14.01
C SER A 195 -15.72 8.04 -13.97
N ALA A 196 -16.91 8.65 -13.91
CA ALA A 196 -17.11 10.11 -14.00
C ALA A 196 -16.28 10.88 -12.96
N PHE A 197 -16.22 10.39 -11.73
CA PHE A 197 -15.43 11.00 -10.67
C PHE A 197 -13.93 11.02 -11.00
N VAL A 198 -13.36 9.88 -11.42
CA VAL A 198 -11.93 9.79 -11.76
C VAL A 198 -11.60 10.69 -12.94
N ARG A 199 -12.46 10.67 -13.97
CA ARG A 199 -12.35 11.55 -15.12
C ARG A 199 -12.33 13.02 -14.72
N ALA A 200 -13.30 13.45 -13.92
CA ALA A 200 -13.38 14.84 -13.46
C ALA A 200 -12.13 15.27 -12.67
N ARG A 201 -11.53 14.37 -11.92
CA ARG A 201 -10.27 14.63 -11.19
C ARG A 201 -9.09 14.83 -12.12
N LEU A 202 -8.95 13.96 -13.14
CA LEU A 202 -7.91 14.12 -14.17
C LEU A 202 -8.12 15.38 -15.00
N GLU A 203 -9.37 15.70 -15.37
CA GLU A 203 -9.73 16.93 -16.09
C GLU A 203 -9.43 18.19 -15.27
N LEU A 204 -9.62 18.13 -13.94
CA LEU A 204 -9.23 19.22 -13.05
C LEU A 204 -7.71 19.46 -13.10
N SER A 205 -6.91 18.39 -12.98
CA SER A 205 -5.45 18.50 -13.06
C SER A 205 -4.98 18.97 -14.44
N LEU A 206 -5.65 18.52 -15.51
CA LEU A 206 -5.39 18.98 -16.87
C LEU A 206 -5.72 20.47 -17.03
N GLY A 207 -6.83 20.94 -16.47
CA GLY A 207 -7.19 22.35 -16.47
C GLY A 207 -6.13 23.22 -15.79
N LEU A 208 -5.53 22.76 -14.69
CA LEU A 208 -4.42 23.47 -14.03
C LEU A 208 -3.18 23.54 -14.92
N ALA A 209 -2.79 22.43 -15.55
CA ALA A 209 -1.66 22.40 -16.48
C ALA A 209 -1.88 23.34 -17.69
N LEU A 210 -3.12 23.41 -18.20
CA LEU A 210 -3.48 24.34 -19.28
C LEU A 210 -3.42 25.80 -18.87
N ILE A 211 -3.73 26.14 -17.62
CA ILE A 211 -3.56 27.51 -17.07
C ILE A 211 -2.08 27.86 -17.10
N ASP A 212 -1.22 26.99 -16.64
CA ASP A 212 0.24 27.22 -16.62
C ASP A 212 0.82 27.40 -18.05
N LEU A 213 0.18 26.76 -19.04
CA LEU A 213 0.49 26.93 -20.48
C LEU A 213 -0.14 28.18 -21.10
N GLY A 214 -0.89 28.99 -20.32
CA GLY A 214 -1.59 30.19 -20.83
C GLY A 214 -2.85 29.89 -21.65
N ARG A 215 -3.35 28.63 -21.64
CA ARG A 215 -4.54 28.19 -22.41
C ARG A 215 -5.81 28.29 -21.55
N GLY A 216 -6.06 29.47 -20.98
CA GLY A 216 -7.13 29.69 -19.99
C GLY A 216 -8.54 29.38 -20.48
N VAL A 217 -8.86 29.63 -21.74
CA VAL A 217 -10.23 29.37 -22.29
C VAL A 217 -10.52 27.85 -22.32
N GLU A 218 -9.55 27.05 -22.69
CA GLU A 218 -9.68 25.58 -22.71
C GLU A 218 -9.76 25.04 -21.27
N ALA A 219 -8.94 25.57 -20.38
CA ALA A 219 -8.95 25.22 -18.97
C ALA A 219 -10.32 25.50 -18.31
N GLU A 220 -10.92 26.64 -18.57
CA GLU A 220 -12.21 27.03 -17.98
C GLU A 220 -13.32 26.02 -18.29
N SER A 221 -13.38 25.54 -19.53
CA SER A 221 -14.37 24.54 -19.96
C SER A 221 -14.23 23.23 -19.17
N LEU A 222 -13.00 22.73 -19.02
CA LEU A 222 -12.71 21.50 -18.27
C LEU A 222 -13.00 21.68 -16.77
N LEU A 223 -12.56 22.79 -16.19
CA LEU A 223 -12.71 23.06 -14.76
C LEU A 223 -14.18 23.20 -14.34
N VAL A 224 -15.00 23.82 -15.17
CA VAL A 224 -16.45 23.96 -14.91
C VAL A 224 -17.12 22.59 -14.95
N GLY A 225 -16.84 21.76 -15.97
CA GLY A 225 -17.38 20.40 -16.10
C GLY A 225 -16.99 19.53 -14.93
N ALA A 226 -15.69 19.48 -14.62
CA ALA A 226 -15.16 18.71 -13.51
C ALA A 226 -15.77 19.11 -12.16
N ALA A 227 -15.91 20.41 -11.90
CA ALA A 227 -16.49 20.92 -10.66
C ALA A 227 -17.98 20.54 -10.47
N GLN A 228 -18.73 20.32 -11.54
CA GLN A 228 -20.12 19.86 -11.47
C GLN A 228 -20.22 18.39 -11.04
N GLU A 229 -19.34 17.55 -11.53
CA GLU A 229 -19.30 16.11 -11.20
C GLU A 229 -18.82 15.84 -9.77
N LEU A 230 -17.96 16.71 -9.23
CA LEU A 230 -17.29 16.49 -7.96
C LEU A 230 -18.10 16.94 -6.71
N ARG A 231 -19.41 17.01 -6.80
CA ARG A 231 -20.30 17.42 -5.69
C ARG A 231 -20.66 16.26 -4.77
N ALA A 232 -19.82 15.81 -3.86
CA ALA A 232 -20.28 14.87 -2.84
C ALA A 232 -19.54 14.97 -1.51
N GLU A 233 -20.31 14.75 -0.48
CA GLU A 233 -20.09 14.89 0.96
C GLU A 233 -19.27 13.77 1.61
N SER A 234 -18.61 14.05 2.69
CA SER A 234 -18.79 13.48 4.03
C SER A 234 -17.54 13.46 4.92
N ASP A 235 -17.82 13.29 6.19
CA ASP A 235 -16.95 13.26 7.35
C ASP A 235 -16.09 11.98 7.40
N SER A 236 -14.98 11.99 6.69
CA SER A 236 -14.17 10.77 6.50
C SER A 236 -13.00 10.61 7.47
N GLU A 237 -12.52 11.70 8.10
CA GLU A 237 -11.31 11.65 8.93
C GLU A 237 -11.48 10.78 10.19
N GLN A 238 -12.63 10.89 10.86
CA GLN A 238 -12.93 10.08 12.04
C GLN A 238 -13.04 8.59 11.67
N THR A 239 -13.64 8.31 10.51
CA THR A 239 -13.73 6.95 9.97
C THR A 239 -12.35 6.37 9.68
N ILE A 240 -11.45 7.16 9.07
CA ILE A 240 -10.06 6.74 8.79
C ILE A 240 -9.32 6.41 10.08
N ARG A 241 -9.39 7.29 11.09
CA ARG A 241 -8.75 7.07 12.40
C ARG A 241 -9.27 5.81 13.08
N SER A 242 -10.59 5.58 13.02
CA SER A 242 -11.21 4.38 13.59
C SER A 242 -10.75 3.10 12.87
N LEU A 243 -10.72 3.09 11.54
CA LEU A 243 -10.23 1.95 10.76
C LEU A 243 -8.76 1.66 11.03
N TRP A 244 -7.93 2.70 11.15
CA TRP A 244 -6.51 2.56 11.47
C TRP A 244 -6.28 1.98 12.88
N ALA A 245 -6.99 2.50 13.89
CA ALA A 245 -6.93 1.97 15.24
C ALA A 245 -7.34 0.49 15.32
N GLN A 246 -8.42 0.12 14.61
CA GLN A 246 -8.88 -1.26 14.51
C GLN A 246 -7.87 -2.15 13.77
N ALA A 247 -7.23 -1.66 12.71
CA ALA A 247 -6.21 -2.40 11.97
C ALA A 247 -4.98 -2.68 12.84
N ARG A 248 -4.54 -1.70 13.64
CA ARG A 248 -3.44 -1.92 14.60
C ARG A 248 -3.79 -3.01 15.61
N SER A 249 -4.98 -2.92 16.22
CA SER A 249 -5.46 -3.93 17.17
C SER A 249 -5.53 -5.33 16.53
N ASP A 250 -5.99 -5.42 15.27
CA ASP A 250 -6.02 -6.68 14.53
C ASP A 250 -4.62 -7.23 14.24
N SER A 251 -3.67 -6.35 13.90
CA SER A 251 -2.27 -6.73 13.67
C SER A 251 -1.62 -7.25 14.94
N GLU A 252 -1.79 -6.56 16.07
CA GLU A 252 -1.30 -6.97 17.39
C GLU A 252 -1.90 -8.31 17.82
N ALA A 253 -3.16 -8.57 17.46
CA ALA A 253 -3.85 -9.84 17.71
C ALA A 253 -3.54 -10.93 16.68
N GLY A 254 -2.62 -10.70 15.72
CA GLY A 254 -2.25 -11.65 14.68
C GLY A 254 -3.30 -11.84 13.58
N ARG A 255 -4.30 -10.99 13.47
CA ARG A 255 -5.33 -11.02 12.43
C ARG A 255 -4.92 -10.21 11.20
N HIS A 256 -3.75 -10.56 10.59
CA HIS A 256 -3.09 -9.77 9.55
C HIS A 256 -3.99 -9.47 8.34
N ARG A 257 -4.75 -10.45 7.84
CA ARG A 257 -5.66 -10.23 6.70
C ARG A 257 -6.78 -9.23 7.03
N ALA A 258 -7.31 -9.27 8.25
CA ALA A 258 -8.31 -8.29 8.69
C ALA A 258 -7.69 -6.89 8.84
N ALA A 259 -6.48 -6.81 9.40
CA ALA A 259 -5.71 -5.59 9.50
C ALA A 259 -5.45 -4.98 8.11
N LEU A 260 -4.95 -5.77 7.16
CA LEU A 260 -4.67 -5.35 5.80
C LEU A 260 -5.90 -4.78 5.08
N ASN A 261 -7.04 -5.47 5.19
CA ASN A 261 -8.29 -4.98 4.59
C ASN A 261 -8.75 -3.64 5.17
N LYS A 262 -8.59 -3.43 6.49
CA LYS A 262 -8.93 -2.16 7.14
C LYS A 262 -7.95 -1.06 6.76
N MET A 263 -6.65 -1.38 6.63
CA MET A 263 -5.64 -0.43 6.16
C MET A 263 -5.91 0.03 4.74
N ARG A 264 -6.15 -0.90 3.81
CA ARG A 264 -6.51 -0.57 2.41
C ARG A 264 -7.72 0.36 2.35
N LYS A 265 -8.75 0.08 3.17
CA LYS A 265 -9.95 0.92 3.25
C LYS A 265 -9.65 2.30 3.82
N ALA A 266 -8.83 2.39 4.87
CA ALA A 266 -8.44 3.66 5.47
C ALA A 266 -7.62 4.52 4.48
N THR A 267 -6.69 3.90 3.74
CA THR A 267 -5.89 4.57 2.71
C THR A 267 -6.77 5.11 1.59
N ALA A 268 -7.67 4.29 1.04
CA ALA A 268 -8.59 4.73 -0.02
C ALA A 268 -9.49 5.90 0.43
N LEU A 269 -9.97 5.89 1.68
CA LEU A 269 -10.74 7.01 2.24
C LEU A 269 -9.87 8.27 2.41
N ARG A 270 -8.59 8.12 2.79
CA ARG A 270 -7.66 9.23 2.91
C ARG A 270 -7.39 9.88 1.56
N GLU A 271 -7.13 9.08 0.55
CA GLU A 271 -6.95 9.54 -0.83
C GLU A 271 -8.16 10.36 -1.29
N ALA A 272 -9.38 9.85 -1.07
CA ALA A 272 -10.60 10.58 -1.40
C ALA A 272 -10.79 11.90 -0.63
N MET A 273 -10.26 12.01 0.59
CA MET A 273 -10.30 13.27 1.37
C MET A 273 -9.32 14.32 0.87
N ASP A 274 -8.10 13.91 0.57
CA ASP A 274 -7.07 14.81 0.06
C ASP A 274 -7.53 15.42 -1.29
N GLU A 275 -8.20 14.62 -2.09
CA GLU A 275 -8.83 15.06 -3.33
C GLU A 275 -9.86 16.19 -3.14
N ARG A 276 -10.69 16.10 -2.09
CA ARG A 276 -11.68 17.17 -1.78
C ARG A 276 -11.03 18.46 -1.37
N LYS A 277 -9.95 18.42 -0.60
CA LYS A 277 -9.22 19.61 -0.17
C LYS A 277 -8.69 20.37 -1.39
N MET A 278 -8.06 19.65 -2.33
CA MET A 278 -7.60 20.24 -3.60
C MET A 278 -8.72 20.91 -4.40
N LEU A 279 -9.91 20.30 -4.43
CA LEU A 279 -11.07 20.88 -5.10
C LEU A 279 -11.52 22.20 -4.49
N THR A 280 -11.55 22.29 -3.17
CA THR A 280 -11.91 23.49 -2.46
C THR A 280 -10.92 24.61 -2.76
N GLU A 281 -9.63 24.33 -2.70
CA GLU A 281 -8.56 25.26 -2.99
C GLU A 281 -8.62 25.76 -4.45
N SER A 282 -8.86 24.86 -5.41
CA SER A 282 -9.01 25.23 -6.82
C SER A 282 -10.21 26.14 -7.07
N ARG A 283 -11.35 25.90 -6.39
CA ARG A 283 -12.53 26.77 -6.47
C ARG A 283 -12.27 28.17 -5.90
N GLU A 284 -11.58 28.23 -4.76
CA GLU A 284 -11.20 29.51 -4.16
C GLU A 284 -10.25 30.31 -5.05
N PHE A 285 -9.33 29.63 -5.73
CA PHE A 285 -8.44 30.25 -6.71
C PHE A 285 -9.22 30.84 -7.91
N LEU A 286 -10.17 30.09 -8.47
CA LEU A 286 -11.02 30.57 -9.57
C LEU A 286 -11.94 31.73 -9.16
N ALA A 287 -12.42 31.72 -7.92
CA ALA A 287 -13.28 32.80 -7.41
C ALA A 287 -12.55 34.12 -7.14
N LYS A 288 -11.21 34.11 -7.06
CA LYS A 288 -10.36 35.29 -6.83
C LYS A 288 -9.83 35.92 -8.12
N ARG A 289 -10.13 35.37 -9.28
CA ARG A 289 -9.84 35.91 -10.61
C ARG A 289 -11.11 36.52 -11.24
#